data_dd4a6b815e5ed3324ab20eb098ad8755
#
_entry.id   dd4a6b815e5ed3324ab20eb098ad8755
#
_cell.length_a   1.000
_cell.length_b   1.000
_cell.length_c   1.000
_cell.angle_alpha   90.00
_cell.angle_beta   90.00
_cell.angle_gamma   90.00
#
_symmetry.space_group_name_H-M   'P 1'
#
loop_
_entity.id
_entity.type
_entity.pdbx_description
1 polymer ?
#
loop_
_entity_poly.entity_id
_entity_poly.type
_entity_poly.pdbx_seq_one_letter_code
_entity_poly.pdbx_strand_id
1 'polypeptide(L)'
;MDSCIKRDSSRLEKHSNYLKMHQLISVAIITLNEEINIERCILSVQPVADEIIVLDSFSSDKTVEICRKLKVKVIQREWEGYSASKNYLNNQATYSYILSIDADEELSAKLQSSILKLKSEGLKGVYDFSRLTNYCGSWIKYSGWYPDIKTRIFPKEQSKWMGDVVHETLDFPSTLSKETLNGELFHYSYISQNQHKKRADKYSRLTAIKYHQQGKKAYFFTPILSALGRFISMFLMKRGFMDGIPGFKIAYISACSNYFKYTELRRLNREN
;
A
#
# COMPACT_ATOMS: atom_id res chain seq x y z
N MET A 1 -32.20 -16.10 -44.58
CA MET A 1 -31.07 -16.68 -43.86
C MET A 1 -30.05 -15.64 -43.34
N ASP A 2 -29.93 -14.46 -43.97
CA ASP A 2 -28.90 -13.43 -43.61
C ASP A 2 -29.12 -12.64 -42.32
N SER A 3 -30.35 -12.56 -41.81
CA SER A 3 -30.63 -11.76 -40.59
C SER A 3 -30.28 -12.47 -39.28
N CYS A 4 -30.18 -13.79 -39.29
CA CYS A 4 -29.83 -14.59 -38.09
C CYS A 4 -28.32 -14.60 -37.87
N ILE A 5 -27.52 -14.67 -38.94
CA ILE A 5 -26.06 -14.69 -38.90
C ILE A 5 -25.50 -13.33 -38.43
N LYS A 6 -26.11 -12.21 -38.86
CA LYS A 6 -25.69 -10.85 -38.42
C LYS A 6 -25.99 -10.56 -36.96
N ARG A 7 -27.04 -11.16 -36.36
CA ARG A 7 -27.32 -11.00 -34.92
C ARG A 7 -26.32 -11.76 -34.02
N ASP A 8 -25.87 -12.90 -34.49
CA ASP A 8 -24.96 -13.74 -33.72
C ASP A 8 -23.52 -13.16 -33.72
N SER A 9 -23.07 -12.64 -34.88
CA SER A 9 -21.75 -11.96 -34.96
C SER A 9 -21.69 -10.69 -34.11
N SER A 10 -22.76 -9.86 -34.09
CA SER A 10 -22.79 -8.66 -33.26
C SER A 10 -22.87 -8.98 -31.76
N ARG A 11 -23.45 -10.12 -31.38
CA ARG A 11 -23.49 -10.60 -29.99
C ARG A 11 -22.16 -11.17 -29.56
N LEU A 12 -21.47 -11.86 -30.45
CA LEU A 12 -20.12 -12.38 -30.24
C LEU A 12 -19.08 -11.25 -30.17
N GLU A 13 -19.19 -10.22 -30.99
CA GLU A 13 -18.33 -9.02 -30.93
C GLU A 13 -18.58 -8.22 -29.65
N LYS A 14 -19.83 -8.03 -29.23
CA LYS A 14 -20.17 -7.37 -27.98
C LYS A 14 -19.65 -8.18 -26.77
N HIS A 15 -19.76 -9.50 -26.80
CA HIS A 15 -19.25 -10.38 -25.75
C HIS A 15 -17.70 -10.40 -25.74
N SER A 16 -17.05 -10.44 -26.90
CA SER A 16 -15.59 -10.31 -27.03
C SER A 16 -15.08 -8.95 -26.57
N ASN A 17 -15.78 -7.86 -26.88
CA ASN A 17 -15.44 -6.52 -26.41
C ASN A 17 -15.69 -6.36 -24.91
N TYR A 18 -16.78 -6.96 -24.38
CA TYR A 18 -17.03 -7.00 -22.93
C TYR A 18 -15.94 -7.78 -22.19
N LEU A 19 -15.52 -8.95 -22.68
CA LEU A 19 -14.42 -9.72 -22.12
C LEU A 19 -13.09 -9.00 -22.23
N LYS A 20 -12.81 -8.29 -23.33
CA LYS A 20 -11.61 -7.44 -23.48
C LYS A 20 -11.60 -6.28 -22.47
N MET A 21 -12.76 -5.64 -22.23
CA MET A 21 -12.84 -4.54 -21.24
C MET A 21 -12.59 -5.02 -19.80
N HIS A 22 -12.93 -6.27 -19.47
CA HIS A 22 -12.65 -6.85 -18.15
C HIS A 22 -11.20 -7.33 -17.96
N GLN A 23 -10.37 -7.23 -18.98
CA GLN A 23 -8.95 -7.58 -18.95
C GLN A 23 -8.04 -6.35 -18.84
N LEU A 24 -8.60 -5.14 -18.92
CA LEU A 24 -7.84 -3.90 -18.90
C LEU A 24 -7.74 -3.33 -17.48
N ILE A 25 -6.55 -2.84 -17.15
CA ILE A 25 -6.21 -2.33 -15.83
C ILE A 25 -5.79 -0.86 -15.92
N SER A 26 -6.47 0.00 -15.17
CA SER A 26 -5.97 1.34 -14.85
C SER A 26 -5.09 1.29 -13.62
N VAL A 27 -3.84 1.71 -13.76
CA VAL A 27 -2.94 1.88 -12.61
C VAL A 27 -3.16 3.24 -12.00
N ALA A 28 -3.52 3.27 -10.72
CA ALA A 28 -3.79 4.47 -9.94
C ALA A 28 -2.69 4.69 -8.89
N ILE A 29 -1.92 5.76 -9.03
CA ILE A 29 -0.77 6.10 -8.18
C ILE A 29 -1.06 7.39 -7.42
N ILE A 30 -0.99 7.38 -6.09
CA ILE A 30 -1.02 8.60 -5.27
C ILE A 30 0.41 9.00 -4.90
N THR A 31 0.71 10.31 -4.91
CA THR A 31 2.06 10.80 -4.67
C THR A 31 2.10 12.17 -3.97
N LEU A 32 3.16 12.39 -3.18
CA LEU A 32 3.56 13.68 -2.64
C LEU A 32 5.07 13.67 -2.35
N ASN A 33 5.85 14.47 -3.10
CA ASN A 33 7.31 14.60 -2.93
C ASN A 33 8.05 13.25 -3.01
N GLU A 34 7.87 12.55 -4.12
CA GLU A 34 8.44 11.22 -4.37
C GLU A 34 9.38 11.21 -5.59
N GLU A 35 10.12 12.31 -5.85
CA GLU A 35 11.05 12.42 -6.99
C GLU A 35 12.07 11.28 -7.07
N ILE A 36 12.42 10.69 -5.93
CA ILE A 36 13.38 9.57 -5.85
C ILE A 36 12.74 8.24 -6.30
N ASN A 37 11.44 8.07 -6.12
CA ASN A 37 10.76 6.79 -6.26
C ASN A 37 9.82 6.72 -7.47
N ILE A 38 9.18 7.84 -7.84
CA ILE A 38 8.07 7.86 -8.80
C ILE A 38 8.44 7.30 -10.18
N GLU A 39 9.66 7.53 -10.67
CA GLU A 39 10.12 7.00 -11.96
C GLU A 39 10.15 5.47 -11.93
N ARG A 40 10.77 4.88 -10.91
CA ARG A 40 10.85 3.43 -10.72
C ARG A 40 9.47 2.80 -10.58
N CYS A 41 8.57 3.43 -9.81
CA CYS A 41 7.19 3.00 -9.66
C CYS A 41 6.51 2.92 -11.03
N ILE A 42 6.50 4.01 -11.80
CA ILE A 42 5.84 4.10 -13.11
C ILE A 42 6.44 3.07 -14.08
N LEU A 43 7.77 2.98 -14.19
CA LEU A 43 8.42 2.03 -15.09
C LEU A 43 8.07 0.58 -14.75
N SER A 44 7.91 0.27 -13.45
CA SER A 44 7.56 -1.09 -13.02
C SER A 44 6.14 -1.50 -13.38
N VAL A 45 5.22 -0.56 -13.50
CA VAL A 45 3.82 -0.86 -13.80
C VAL A 45 3.50 -0.76 -15.30
N GLN A 46 4.33 -0.07 -16.10
CA GLN A 46 4.12 0.08 -17.55
C GLN A 46 3.84 -1.24 -18.29
N PRO A 47 4.54 -2.36 -18.01
CA PRO A 47 4.29 -3.61 -18.74
C PRO A 47 2.89 -4.21 -18.53
N VAL A 48 2.23 -3.87 -17.42
CA VAL A 48 0.94 -4.45 -17.02
C VAL A 48 -0.22 -3.46 -17.16
N ALA A 49 0.08 -2.17 -17.29
CA ALA A 49 -0.90 -1.09 -17.34
C ALA A 49 -1.48 -0.90 -18.75
N ASP A 50 -2.78 -0.65 -18.83
CA ASP A 50 -3.43 -0.14 -20.04
C ASP A 50 -3.70 1.37 -19.92
N GLU A 51 -3.70 1.88 -18.70
CA GLU A 51 -3.73 3.29 -18.34
C GLU A 51 -2.92 3.52 -17.08
N ILE A 52 -2.20 4.64 -16.99
CA ILE A 52 -1.54 5.07 -15.76
C ILE A 52 -2.01 6.48 -15.43
N ILE A 53 -2.58 6.66 -14.23
CA ILE A 53 -3.03 7.94 -13.71
C ILE A 53 -2.35 8.20 -12.36
N VAL A 54 -1.88 9.43 -12.18
CA VAL A 54 -1.18 9.86 -10.97
C VAL A 54 -1.96 10.98 -10.31
N LEU A 55 -2.25 10.86 -9.02
CA LEU A 55 -2.78 11.94 -8.19
C LEU A 55 -1.66 12.53 -7.37
N ASP A 56 -1.28 13.73 -7.70
CA ASP A 56 -0.24 14.50 -6.99
C ASP A 56 -0.86 15.50 -6.01
N SER A 57 -0.42 15.45 -4.75
CA SER A 57 -0.91 16.34 -3.70
C SER A 57 -0.08 17.63 -3.61
N PHE A 58 0.19 18.27 -4.74
CA PHE A 58 1.00 19.48 -4.89
C PHE A 58 2.46 19.30 -4.45
N SER A 59 3.14 18.32 -5.04
CA SER A 59 4.58 18.12 -4.84
C SER A 59 5.39 19.36 -5.18
N SER A 60 6.34 19.68 -4.31
CA SER A 60 7.27 20.82 -4.46
C SER A 60 8.64 20.43 -5.05
N ASP A 61 8.86 19.13 -5.24
CA ASP A 61 10.05 18.55 -5.87
C ASP A 61 9.81 18.22 -7.36
N LYS A 62 10.67 17.41 -7.97
CA LYS A 62 10.58 17.04 -9.40
C LYS A 62 9.56 15.94 -9.71
N THR A 63 8.73 15.51 -8.77
CA THR A 63 7.77 14.40 -8.94
C THR A 63 6.90 14.61 -10.19
N VAL A 64 6.25 15.77 -10.31
CA VAL A 64 5.34 16.08 -11.42
C VAL A 64 6.10 16.21 -12.77
N GLU A 65 7.32 16.76 -12.75
CA GLU A 65 8.17 16.85 -13.94
C GLU A 65 8.50 15.47 -14.49
N ILE A 66 8.88 14.52 -13.61
CA ILE A 66 9.20 13.15 -13.97
C ILE A 66 7.97 12.45 -14.56
N CYS A 67 6.81 12.58 -13.94
CA CYS A 67 5.55 12.00 -14.45
C CYS A 67 5.25 12.51 -15.88
N ARG A 68 5.41 13.81 -16.11
CA ARG A 68 5.18 14.40 -17.45
C ARG A 68 6.17 13.90 -18.50
N LYS A 69 7.46 13.72 -18.15
CA LYS A 69 8.47 13.12 -19.03
C LYS A 69 8.11 11.69 -19.44
N LEU A 70 7.52 10.92 -18.51
CA LEU A 70 7.05 9.55 -18.76
C LEU A 70 5.67 9.50 -19.45
N LYS A 71 5.10 10.66 -19.80
CA LYS A 71 3.82 10.82 -20.52
C LYS A 71 2.63 10.18 -19.81
N VAL A 72 2.64 10.13 -18.48
CA VAL A 72 1.50 9.67 -17.68
C VAL A 72 0.55 10.82 -17.34
N LYS A 73 -0.73 10.53 -17.20
CA LYS A 73 -1.76 11.52 -16.83
C LYS A 73 -1.59 11.92 -15.36
N VAL A 74 -1.36 13.20 -15.10
CA VAL A 74 -1.23 13.75 -13.74
C VAL A 74 -2.44 14.61 -13.42
N ILE A 75 -3.04 14.37 -12.26
CA ILE A 75 -4.11 15.17 -11.66
C ILE A 75 -3.55 15.75 -10.36
N GLN A 76 -3.71 17.05 -10.13
CA GLN A 76 -3.30 17.69 -8.89
C GLN A 76 -4.53 18.01 -8.03
N ARG A 77 -4.47 17.62 -6.75
CA ARG A 77 -5.54 17.84 -5.77
C ARG A 77 -4.99 17.92 -4.36
N GLU A 78 -5.60 18.77 -3.54
CA GLU A 78 -5.30 18.84 -2.11
C GLU A 78 -5.47 17.48 -1.41
N TRP A 79 -4.64 17.27 -0.41
CA TRP A 79 -4.67 16.04 0.38
C TRP A 79 -5.87 16.00 1.31
N GLU A 80 -6.77 15.04 1.10
CA GLU A 80 -7.97 14.82 1.93
C GLU A 80 -7.93 13.50 2.73
N GLY A 81 -6.76 12.87 2.82
CA GLY A 81 -6.56 11.54 3.41
C GLY A 81 -6.45 10.43 2.36
N TYR A 82 -5.91 9.27 2.78
CA TYR A 82 -5.62 8.16 1.87
C TYR A 82 -6.87 7.63 1.16
N SER A 83 -7.93 7.34 1.93
CA SER A 83 -9.17 6.77 1.37
C SER A 83 -9.84 7.73 0.38
N ALA A 84 -9.95 9.02 0.71
CA ALA A 84 -10.56 10.02 -0.15
C ALA A 84 -9.77 10.20 -1.45
N SER A 85 -8.44 10.33 -1.35
CA SER A 85 -7.55 10.49 -2.50
C SER A 85 -7.57 9.27 -3.43
N LYS A 86 -7.50 8.04 -2.87
CA LYS A 86 -7.57 6.80 -3.65
C LYS A 86 -8.93 6.63 -4.33
N ASN A 87 -10.03 6.89 -3.63
CA ASN A 87 -11.38 6.81 -4.21
C ASN A 87 -11.59 7.85 -5.32
N TYR A 88 -11.13 9.08 -5.10
CA TYR A 88 -11.19 10.10 -6.14
C TYR A 88 -10.43 9.67 -7.39
N LEU A 89 -9.19 9.18 -7.22
CA LEU A 89 -8.36 8.74 -8.34
C LEU A 89 -8.97 7.54 -9.07
N ASN A 90 -9.52 6.57 -8.35
CA ASN A 90 -10.20 5.42 -8.94
C ASN A 90 -11.37 5.84 -9.83
N ASN A 91 -12.13 6.89 -9.44
CA ASN A 91 -13.23 7.43 -10.24
C ASN A 91 -12.77 8.12 -11.53
N GLN A 92 -11.49 8.55 -11.61
CA GLN A 92 -10.89 9.13 -12.83
C GLN A 92 -10.35 8.07 -13.79
N ALA A 93 -10.30 6.82 -13.37
CA ALA A 93 -9.80 5.69 -14.15
C ALA A 93 -10.79 5.28 -15.24
N THR A 94 -10.25 4.96 -16.42
CA THR A 94 -11.05 4.55 -17.58
C THR A 94 -11.56 3.12 -17.47
N TYR A 95 -10.70 2.20 -16.97
CA TYR A 95 -11.01 0.77 -17.00
C TYR A 95 -11.66 0.27 -15.71
N SER A 96 -12.33 -0.86 -15.81
CA SER A 96 -13.12 -1.45 -14.72
C SER A 96 -12.29 -2.06 -13.61
N TYR A 97 -11.03 -2.41 -13.86
CA TYR A 97 -10.11 -2.90 -12.85
C TYR A 97 -9.04 -1.84 -12.52
N ILE A 98 -8.80 -1.68 -11.24
CA ILE A 98 -7.78 -0.78 -10.71
C ILE A 98 -6.62 -1.61 -10.15
N LEU A 99 -5.38 -1.21 -10.48
CA LEU A 99 -4.20 -1.52 -9.71
C LEU A 99 -3.82 -0.26 -8.91
N SER A 100 -4.13 -0.27 -7.61
CA SER A 100 -3.78 0.83 -6.71
C SER A 100 -2.40 0.59 -6.11
N ILE A 101 -1.47 1.51 -6.35
CA ILE A 101 -0.07 1.42 -5.90
C ILE A 101 0.38 2.77 -5.34
N ASP A 102 1.24 2.76 -4.35
CA ASP A 102 1.83 3.97 -3.77
C ASP A 102 3.13 4.32 -4.53
N ALA A 103 3.49 5.61 -4.62
CA ALA A 103 4.62 6.09 -5.44
C ALA A 103 5.99 5.52 -5.00
N ASP A 104 6.10 5.04 -3.75
CA ASP A 104 7.30 4.40 -3.20
C ASP A 104 7.28 2.86 -3.31
N GLU A 105 6.38 2.32 -4.17
CA GLU A 105 6.27 0.88 -4.44
C GLU A 105 6.72 0.53 -5.88
N GLU A 106 7.16 -0.72 -6.08
CA GLU A 106 7.66 -1.26 -7.36
C GLU A 106 7.21 -2.71 -7.53
N LEU A 107 6.68 -3.07 -8.70
CA LEU A 107 6.37 -4.46 -9.02
C LEU A 107 7.66 -5.24 -9.34
N SER A 108 7.88 -6.38 -8.68
CA SER A 108 8.92 -7.31 -9.13
C SER A 108 8.59 -7.91 -10.50
N ALA A 109 9.59 -8.32 -11.27
CA ALA A 109 9.39 -8.97 -12.57
C ALA A 109 8.49 -10.23 -12.48
N LYS A 110 8.58 -10.96 -11.36
CA LYS A 110 7.74 -12.12 -11.10
C LYS A 110 6.27 -11.70 -10.88
N LEU A 111 6.01 -10.59 -10.16
CA LEU A 111 4.67 -10.07 -9.95
C LEU A 111 4.07 -9.52 -11.25
N GLN A 112 4.88 -8.81 -12.07
CA GLN A 112 4.46 -8.39 -13.42
C GLN A 112 4.01 -9.57 -14.26
N SER A 113 4.80 -10.67 -14.30
CA SER A 113 4.45 -11.89 -15.03
C SER A 113 3.15 -12.52 -14.53
N SER A 114 2.92 -12.52 -13.20
CA SER A 114 1.67 -13.00 -12.59
C SER A 114 0.47 -12.16 -12.99
N ILE A 115 0.62 -10.84 -13.04
CA ILE A 115 -0.45 -9.91 -13.48
C ILE A 115 -0.75 -10.10 -14.97
N LEU A 116 0.27 -10.23 -15.82
CA LEU A 116 0.08 -10.47 -17.27
C LEU A 116 -0.64 -11.79 -17.53
N LYS A 117 -0.27 -12.86 -16.81
CA LYS A 117 -0.97 -14.14 -16.85
C LYS A 117 -2.44 -13.97 -16.44
N LEU A 118 -2.69 -13.31 -15.31
CA LEU A 118 -4.04 -13.04 -14.82
C LEU A 118 -4.88 -12.26 -15.84
N LYS A 119 -4.31 -11.23 -16.49
CA LYS A 119 -4.99 -10.48 -17.57
C LYS A 119 -5.38 -11.39 -18.72
N SER A 120 -4.53 -12.36 -19.09
CA SER A 120 -4.84 -13.30 -20.17
C SER A 120 -5.93 -14.32 -19.82
N GLU A 121 -6.06 -14.68 -18.53
CA GLU A 121 -7.08 -15.60 -18.01
C GLU A 121 -8.41 -14.91 -17.67
N GLY A 122 -8.39 -13.58 -17.56
CA GLY A 122 -9.53 -12.73 -17.21
C GLY A 122 -9.62 -12.44 -15.70
N LEU A 123 -9.78 -11.16 -15.39
CA LEU A 123 -9.92 -10.64 -14.03
C LEU A 123 -11.33 -10.93 -13.48
N LYS A 124 -11.45 -11.58 -12.32
CA LYS A 124 -12.75 -12.00 -11.75
C LYS A 124 -12.96 -11.65 -10.28
N GLY A 125 -11.93 -11.18 -9.58
CA GLY A 125 -11.99 -10.97 -8.14
C GLY A 125 -11.09 -9.84 -7.67
N VAL A 126 -10.62 -9.94 -6.46
CA VAL A 126 -9.62 -9.06 -5.85
C VAL A 126 -8.32 -9.79 -5.64
N TYR A 127 -7.19 -9.08 -5.76
CA TYR A 127 -5.89 -9.72 -5.74
C TYR A 127 -4.96 -9.02 -4.77
N ASP A 128 -4.35 -9.84 -3.93
CA ASP A 128 -3.40 -9.44 -2.91
C ASP A 128 -1.97 -9.59 -3.42
N PHE A 129 -1.10 -8.71 -2.93
CA PHE A 129 0.33 -8.74 -3.16
C PHE A 129 1.07 -8.92 -1.83
N SER A 130 2.16 -9.68 -1.85
CA SER A 130 3.10 -9.79 -0.75
C SER A 130 4.08 -8.62 -0.82
N ARG A 131 3.92 -7.63 0.06
CA ARG A 131 4.75 -6.45 0.10
C ARG A 131 6.03 -6.71 0.90
N LEU A 132 7.19 -6.47 0.27
CA LEU A 132 8.52 -6.62 0.85
C LEU A 132 9.15 -5.25 1.04
N THR A 133 9.42 -4.88 2.30
CA THR A 133 9.91 -3.55 2.64
C THR A 133 11.44 -3.45 2.55
N ASN A 134 11.92 -2.43 1.86
CA ASN A 134 13.31 -1.98 1.89
C ASN A 134 13.52 -1.02 3.08
N TYR A 135 14.45 -1.34 3.94
CA TYR A 135 14.85 -0.52 5.07
C TYR A 135 16.30 -0.09 4.95
N CYS A 136 16.53 1.16 4.58
CA CYS A 136 17.87 1.73 4.42
C CYS A 136 18.79 0.88 3.51
N GLY A 137 18.26 0.39 2.38
CA GLY A 137 18.98 -0.44 1.41
C GLY A 137 18.92 -1.95 1.65
N SER A 138 18.28 -2.41 2.73
CA SER A 138 18.17 -3.84 3.06
C SER A 138 16.73 -4.33 2.99
N TRP A 139 16.51 -5.48 2.36
CA TRP A 139 15.19 -6.12 2.29
C TRP A 139 14.89 -6.87 3.59
N ILE A 140 13.76 -6.55 4.23
CA ILE A 140 13.37 -7.09 5.53
C ILE A 140 12.39 -8.26 5.34
N LYS A 141 12.86 -9.47 5.63
CA LYS A 141 12.07 -10.70 5.49
C LYS A 141 11.52 -11.25 6.81
N TYR A 142 12.01 -10.73 7.92
CA TYR A 142 11.65 -11.16 9.27
C TYR A 142 11.14 -9.98 10.10
N SER A 143 11.39 -9.98 11.41
CA SER A 143 10.96 -8.91 12.33
C SER A 143 9.43 -8.70 12.36
N GLY A 144 8.66 -9.53 11.67
CA GLY A 144 7.21 -9.41 11.51
C GLY A 144 6.79 -8.33 10.51
N TRP A 145 7.68 -7.97 9.60
CA TRP A 145 7.42 -7.04 8.51
C TRP A 145 7.07 -7.74 7.19
N TYR A 146 7.34 -9.04 7.07
CA TYR A 146 7.03 -9.82 5.87
C TYR A 146 6.41 -11.18 6.28
N PRO A 147 5.44 -11.72 5.49
CA PRO A 147 4.76 -11.03 4.39
C PRO A 147 3.78 -9.95 4.92
N ASP A 148 3.77 -8.77 4.27
CA ASP A 148 2.77 -7.73 4.49
C ASP A 148 1.78 -7.78 3.32
N ILE A 149 0.63 -8.41 3.52
CA ILE A 149 -0.35 -8.66 2.47
C ILE A 149 -1.19 -7.40 2.22
N LYS A 150 -1.23 -6.95 0.96
CA LYS A 150 -1.98 -5.76 0.53
C LYS A 150 -2.87 -6.09 -0.67
N THR A 151 -4.15 -5.80 -0.57
CA THR A 151 -5.06 -5.85 -1.71
C THR A 151 -4.74 -4.69 -2.65
N ARG A 152 -4.38 -5.00 -3.91
CA ARG A 152 -3.91 -4.00 -4.87
C ARG A 152 -4.67 -4.00 -6.19
N ILE A 153 -5.20 -5.16 -6.66
CA ILE A 153 -6.05 -5.20 -7.85
C ILE A 153 -7.48 -5.53 -7.45
N PHE A 154 -8.44 -4.76 -7.96
CA PHE A 154 -9.85 -4.91 -7.61
C PHE A 154 -10.77 -4.28 -8.67
N PRO A 155 -12.05 -4.75 -8.77
CA PRO A 155 -13.05 -4.13 -9.63
C PRO A 155 -13.50 -2.79 -9.04
N LYS A 156 -13.39 -1.72 -9.82
CA LYS A 156 -13.65 -0.32 -9.43
C LYS A 156 -15.07 -0.12 -8.86
N GLU A 157 -16.07 -0.62 -9.59
CA GLU A 157 -17.47 -0.38 -9.25
C GLU A 157 -17.97 -1.15 -8.01
N GLN A 158 -17.22 -2.19 -7.60
CA GLN A 158 -17.59 -3.04 -6.46
C GLN A 158 -16.70 -2.85 -5.25
N SER A 159 -15.80 -1.88 -5.29
CA SER A 159 -14.79 -1.71 -4.23
C SER A 159 -14.65 -0.24 -3.85
N LYS A 160 -14.44 0.00 -2.56
CA LYS A 160 -14.26 1.35 -2.02
C LYS A 160 -13.23 1.37 -0.90
N TRP A 161 -12.32 2.32 -0.95
CA TRP A 161 -11.42 2.56 0.18
C TRP A 161 -12.19 3.19 1.34
N MET A 162 -12.05 2.60 2.51
CA MET A 162 -12.69 3.01 3.76
C MET A 162 -11.63 3.27 4.84
N GLY A 163 -12.00 4.03 5.87
CA GLY A 163 -11.13 4.33 7.02
C GLY A 163 -10.55 5.74 6.98
N ASP A 164 -10.01 6.12 8.14
CA ASP A 164 -9.42 7.43 8.38
C ASP A 164 -7.96 7.50 7.95
N VAL A 165 -7.29 8.59 8.32
CA VAL A 165 -5.99 9.08 7.83
C VAL A 165 -4.84 8.06 7.84
N VAL A 166 -4.91 6.93 8.56
CA VAL A 166 -3.75 6.03 8.79
C VAL A 166 -4.03 4.54 8.57
N HIS A 167 -5.29 4.12 8.50
CA HIS A 167 -5.66 2.70 8.38
C HIS A 167 -6.76 2.53 7.33
N GLU A 168 -6.39 2.80 6.08
CA GLU A 168 -7.29 2.51 4.98
C GLU A 168 -7.43 0.99 4.75
N THR A 169 -8.64 0.56 4.51
CA THR A 169 -8.98 -0.80 4.10
C THR A 169 -9.84 -0.74 2.86
N LEU A 170 -9.65 -1.69 1.96
CA LEU A 170 -10.53 -1.83 0.80
C LEU A 170 -11.76 -2.65 1.22
N ASP A 171 -12.93 -2.04 1.11
CA ASP A 171 -14.22 -2.70 1.27
C ASP A 171 -14.72 -3.21 -0.09
N PHE A 172 -15.19 -4.46 -0.13
CA PHE A 172 -15.72 -5.13 -1.32
C PHE A 172 -16.63 -6.30 -0.91
N PRO A 173 -17.59 -6.72 -1.77
CA PRO A 173 -18.49 -7.80 -1.48
C PRO A 173 -17.76 -9.12 -1.21
N SER A 174 -18.20 -9.86 -0.19
CA SER A 174 -17.65 -11.18 0.16
C SER A 174 -17.85 -12.25 -0.93
N THR A 175 -18.68 -11.98 -1.92
CA THR A 175 -18.90 -12.83 -3.09
C THR A 175 -17.74 -12.78 -4.09
N LEU A 176 -16.88 -11.75 -4.04
CA LEU A 176 -15.70 -11.67 -4.88
C LEU A 176 -14.62 -12.64 -4.37
N SER A 177 -14.06 -13.42 -5.29
CA SER A 177 -12.90 -14.26 -4.97
C SER A 177 -11.71 -13.40 -4.60
N LYS A 178 -10.90 -13.89 -3.66
CA LYS A 178 -9.67 -13.23 -3.22
C LYS A 178 -8.48 -14.18 -3.40
N GLU A 179 -7.45 -13.71 -4.10
CA GLU A 179 -6.26 -14.50 -4.42
C GLU A 179 -4.99 -13.67 -4.16
N THR A 180 -3.93 -14.33 -3.68
CA THR A 180 -2.61 -13.70 -3.54
C THR A 180 -1.74 -14.08 -4.74
N LEU A 181 -1.26 -13.08 -5.49
CA LEU A 181 -0.42 -13.29 -6.65
C LEU A 181 1.02 -13.61 -6.26
N ASN A 182 1.69 -14.40 -7.12
CA ASN A 182 3.09 -14.73 -6.95
C ASN A 182 3.99 -13.55 -7.33
N GLY A 183 5.01 -13.30 -6.50
CA GLY A 183 5.95 -12.21 -6.64
C GLY A 183 5.75 -11.13 -5.59
N GLU A 184 6.75 -10.28 -5.44
CA GLU A 184 6.80 -9.26 -4.40
C GLU A 184 6.43 -7.89 -4.95
N LEU A 185 5.70 -7.12 -4.14
CA LEU A 185 5.59 -5.67 -4.24
C LEU A 185 6.70 -5.07 -3.38
N PHE A 186 7.73 -4.54 -4.00
CA PHE A 186 8.83 -3.86 -3.31
C PHE A 186 8.36 -2.51 -2.78
N HIS A 187 8.75 -2.16 -1.55
CA HIS A 187 8.32 -0.93 -0.88
C HIS A 187 9.51 -0.22 -0.27
N TYR A 188 9.86 0.95 -0.76
CA TYR A 188 11.02 1.74 -0.36
C TYR A 188 10.67 2.74 0.75
N SER A 189 10.19 2.21 1.88
CA SER A 189 9.56 2.98 2.96
C SER A 189 10.52 3.86 3.77
N TYR A 190 11.76 3.42 3.93
CA TYR A 190 12.72 4.09 4.82
C TYR A 190 14.07 4.29 4.14
N ILE A 191 14.36 5.53 3.76
CA ILE A 191 15.67 5.93 3.20
C ILE A 191 16.70 6.08 4.33
N SER A 192 16.28 6.45 5.55
CA SER A 192 17.17 6.63 6.69
C SER A 192 16.55 6.19 8.01
N GLN A 193 17.43 5.85 8.98
CA GLN A 193 17.01 5.52 10.36
C GLN A 193 16.35 6.71 11.07
N ASN A 194 16.77 7.94 10.77
CA ASN A 194 16.15 9.15 11.32
C ASN A 194 14.69 9.29 10.89
N GLN A 195 14.39 8.95 9.64
CA GLN A 195 13.00 8.92 9.14
C GLN A 195 12.17 7.89 9.91
N HIS A 196 12.71 6.69 10.14
CA HIS A 196 12.05 5.66 10.96
C HIS A 196 11.79 6.16 12.38
N LYS A 197 12.80 6.72 13.07
CA LYS A 197 12.65 7.28 14.42
C LYS A 197 11.55 8.35 14.46
N LYS A 198 11.60 9.34 13.57
CA LYS A 198 10.59 10.43 13.52
C LYS A 198 9.17 9.90 13.33
N ARG A 199 8.99 8.92 12.42
CA ARG A 199 7.68 8.26 12.23
C ARG A 199 7.26 7.50 13.49
N ALA A 200 8.14 6.72 14.09
CA ALA A 200 7.89 5.95 15.31
C ALA A 200 7.48 6.85 16.47
N ASP A 201 8.16 7.97 16.67
CA ASP A 201 7.85 8.96 17.72
C ASP A 201 6.48 9.59 17.51
N LYS A 202 6.17 10.04 16.26
CA LYS A 202 4.88 10.60 15.90
C LYS A 202 3.74 9.63 16.20
N TYR A 203 3.85 8.38 15.72
CA TYR A 203 2.79 7.37 15.93
C TYR A 203 2.67 6.94 17.39
N SER A 204 3.77 6.94 18.15
CA SER A 204 3.75 6.64 19.57
C SER A 204 2.94 7.68 20.35
N ARG A 205 3.14 8.97 20.07
CA ARG A 205 2.36 10.07 20.67
C ARG A 205 0.89 9.95 20.35
N LEU A 206 0.55 9.79 19.07
CA LEU A 206 -0.85 9.64 18.63
C LEU A 206 -1.53 8.43 19.28
N THR A 207 -0.80 7.32 19.39
CA THR A 207 -1.30 6.11 20.05
C THR A 207 -1.49 6.29 21.54
N ALA A 208 -0.59 7.01 22.23
CA ALA A 208 -0.72 7.32 23.64
C ALA A 208 -1.96 8.16 23.92
N ILE A 209 -2.22 9.19 23.11
CA ILE A 209 -3.42 10.02 23.19
C ILE A 209 -4.68 9.18 22.98
N LYS A 210 -4.71 8.33 21.93
CA LYS A 210 -5.82 7.43 21.66
C LYS A 210 -6.07 6.47 22.82
N TYR A 211 -5.03 5.89 23.41
CA TYR A 211 -5.16 4.99 24.56
C TYR A 211 -5.70 5.73 25.80
N HIS A 212 -5.25 6.96 26.02
CA HIS A 212 -5.77 7.79 27.11
C HIS A 212 -7.27 8.08 26.93
N GLN A 213 -7.71 8.49 25.73
CA GLN A 213 -9.12 8.69 25.39
C GLN A 213 -9.97 7.42 25.56
N GLN A 214 -9.37 6.23 25.41
CA GLN A 214 -10.00 4.94 25.67
C GLN A 214 -10.00 4.52 27.14
N GLY A 215 -9.51 5.38 28.06
CA GLY A 215 -9.42 5.08 29.49
C GLY A 215 -8.35 4.07 29.87
N LYS A 216 -7.42 3.73 28.95
CA LYS A 216 -6.31 2.80 29.26
C LYS A 216 -5.33 3.41 30.24
N LYS A 217 -4.83 2.58 31.17
CA LYS A 217 -3.85 3.00 32.18
C LYS A 217 -2.49 2.40 31.93
N ALA A 218 -1.44 3.15 32.26
CA ALA A 218 -0.07 2.68 32.27
C ALA A 218 0.51 2.81 33.67
N TYR A 219 0.97 1.68 34.24
CA TYR A 219 1.60 1.59 35.56
C TYR A 219 3.11 1.84 35.47
N PHE A 220 3.79 1.87 36.63
CA PHE A 220 5.19 2.23 36.71
C PHE A 220 6.11 1.38 35.82
N PHE A 221 5.93 0.09 35.80
CA PHE A 221 6.74 -0.85 35.02
C PHE A 221 6.24 -1.07 33.57
N THR A 222 5.04 -0.58 33.21
CA THR A 222 4.45 -0.81 31.88
C THR A 222 5.36 -0.38 30.72
N PRO A 223 6.02 0.80 30.75
CA PRO A 223 6.93 1.21 29.67
C PRO A 223 8.09 0.22 29.47
N ILE A 224 8.73 -0.20 30.54
CA ILE A 224 9.91 -1.09 30.51
C ILE A 224 9.52 -2.48 30.01
N LEU A 225 8.48 -3.09 30.60
CA LEU A 225 8.03 -4.43 30.25
C LEU A 225 7.52 -4.48 28.80
N SER A 226 6.80 -3.42 28.37
CA SER A 226 6.31 -3.32 26.99
C SER A 226 7.45 -3.17 25.97
N ALA A 227 8.47 -2.39 26.30
CA ALA A 227 9.65 -2.23 25.45
C ALA A 227 10.42 -3.56 25.31
N LEU A 228 10.70 -4.21 26.45
CA LEU A 228 11.39 -5.50 26.47
C LEU A 228 10.62 -6.58 25.71
N GLY A 229 9.33 -6.70 25.99
CA GLY A 229 8.45 -7.66 25.29
C GLY A 229 8.39 -7.38 23.77
N ARG A 230 8.38 -6.11 23.36
CA ARG A 230 8.41 -5.73 21.93
C ARG A 230 9.72 -6.13 21.27
N PHE A 231 10.86 -5.86 21.93
CA PHE A 231 12.17 -6.26 21.43
C PHE A 231 12.29 -7.77 21.27
N ILE A 232 11.98 -8.52 22.33
CA ILE A 232 12.01 -10.01 22.32
C ILE A 232 11.11 -10.55 21.21
N SER A 233 9.88 -10.03 21.12
CA SER A 233 8.93 -10.47 20.10
C SER A 233 9.48 -10.26 18.69
N MET A 234 10.00 -9.07 18.36
CA MET A 234 10.47 -8.78 17.01
C MET A 234 11.80 -9.44 16.68
N PHE A 235 12.78 -9.36 17.62
CA PHE A 235 14.14 -9.81 17.36
C PHE A 235 14.27 -11.33 17.47
N LEU A 236 13.70 -11.94 18.54
CA LEU A 236 13.79 -13.38 18.77
C LEU A 236 12.62 -14.15 18.18
N MET A 237 11.37 -13.89 18.61
CA MET A 237 10.21 -14.71 18.20
C MET A 237 9.91 -14.58 16.70
N LYS A 238 9.99 -13.37 16.15
CA LYS A 238 9.80 -13.09 14.71
C LYS A 238 11.10 -13.15 13.92
N ARG A 239 12.12 -13.77 14.50
CA ARG A 239 13.43 -14.05 13.88
C ARG A 239 14.10 -12.82 13.28
N GLY A 240 13.90 -11.62 13.85
CA GLY A 240 14.52 -10.38 13.36
C GLY A 240 16.04 -10.42 13.32
N PHE A 241 16.68 -11.30 14.12
CA PHE A 241 18.12 -11.55 14.06
C PHE A 241 18.58 -12.08 12.68
N MET A 242 17.68 -12.72 11.92
CA MET A 242 18.00 -13.21 10.57
C MET A 242 18.08 -12.07 9.51
N ASP A 243 17.50 -10.90 9.80
CA ASP A 243 17.69 -9.69 9.00
C ASP A 243 19.00 -8.95 9.39
N GLY A 244 19.81 -9.51 10.32
CA GLY A 244 21.08 -8.95 10.75
C GLY A 244 20.96 -7.59 11.47
N ILE A 245 21.89 -6.66 11.18
CA ILE A 245 21.90 -5.32 11.76
C ILE A 245 20.60 -4.53 11.51
N PRO A 246 20.02 -4.52 10.30
CA PRO A 246 18.71 -3.91 10.07
C PRO A 246 17.61 -4.43 10.99
N GLY A 247 17.52 -5.75 11.17
CA GLY A 247 16.53 -6.38 12.06
C GLY A 247 16.71 -5.96 13.52
N PHE A 248 17.97 -5.92 14.00
CA PHE A 248 18.27 -5.38 15.34
C PHE A 248 17.79 -3.92 15.48
N LYS A 249 18.15 -3.05 14.52
CA LYS A 249 17.75 -1.63 14.54
C LYS A 249 16.25 -1.45 14.56
N ILE A 250 15.53 -2.22 13.74
CA ILE A 250 14.06 -2.20 13.68
C ILE A 250 13.46 -2.62 15.02
N ALA A 251 13.94 -3.72 15.62
CA ALA A 251 13.48 -4.20 16.92
C ALA A 251 13.77 -3.19 18.03
N TYR A 252 14.97 -2.59 18.03
CA TYR A 252 15.39 -1.58 19.01
C TYR A 252 14.54 -0.31 18.91
N ILE A 253 14.37 0.27 17.69
CA ILE A 253 13.54 1.48 17.50
C ILE A 253 12.10 1.21 17.91
N SER A 254 11.56 0.02 17.57
CA SER A 254 10.20 -0.37 17.95
C SER A 254 10.04 -0.53 19.47
N ALA A 255 11.08 -1.02 20.17
CA ALA A 255 11.09 -1.10 21.63
C ALA A 255 11.13 0.30 22.27
N CYS A 256 11.99 1.19 21.78
CA CYS A 256 12.06 2.58 22.23
C CYS A 256 10.71 3.31 21.99
N SER A 257 10.09 3.09 20.85
CA SER A 257 8.77 3.61 20.51
C SER A 257 7.69 3.14 21.50
N ASN A 258 7.70 1.86 21.86
CA ASN A 258 6.80 1.33 22.89
C ASN A 258 7.07 1.91 24.28
N TYR A 259 8.33 2.05 24.66
CA TYR A 259 8.71 2.70 25.92
C TYR A 259 8.16 4.13 25.98
N PHE A 260 8.41 4.91 24.93
CA PHE A 260 7.95 6.30 24.84
C PHE A 260 6.41 6.39 24.88
N LYS A 261 5.71 5.55 24.11
CA LYS A 261 4.23 5.49 24.07
C LYS A 261 3.63 5.32 25.48
N TYR A 262 4.11 4.35 26.26
CA TYR A 262 3.55 4.09 27.58
C TYR A 262 4.05 5.08 28.65
N THR A 263 5.21 5.69 28.45
CA THR A 263 5.66 6.81 29.30
C THR A 263 4.74 8.02 29.09
N GLU A 264 4.42 8.34 27.85
CA GLU A 264 3.50 9.44 27.51
C GLU A 264 2.08 9.15 27.99
N LEU A 265 1.58 7.93 27.82
CA LEU A 265 0.28 7.52 28.36
C LEU A 265 0.22 7.69 29.87
N ARG A 266 1.32 7.30 30.57
CA ARG A 266 1.43 7.46 32.03
C ARG A 266 1.44 8.94 32.44
N ARG A 267 2.11 9.80 31.65
CA ARG A 267 2.09 11.25 31.86
C ARG A 267 0.65 11.80 31.77
N LEU A 268 -0.03 11.48 30.67
CA LEU A 268 -1.43 11.88 30.43
C LEU A 268 -2.38 11.39 31.53
N ASN A 269 -2.17 10.17 32.05
CA ASN A 269 -2.99 9.61 33.14
C ASN A 269 -2.77 10.26 34.52
N ARG A 270 -1.73 11.10 34.69
CA ARG A 270 -1.44 11.81 35.94
C ARG A 270 -1.93 13.25 35.91
N GLU A 271 -2.13 13.80 34.72
CA GLU A 271 -2.62 15.17 34.51
C GLU A 271 -4.13 15.29 34.63
N ASN A 272 -4.85 14.17 34.75
CA ASN A 272 -6.27 14.06 35.10
C ASN A 272 -6.46 13.41 36.46
#